data_fbc80e3a311c4a3050c59337f99f0642
#
_entry.id   fbc80e3a311c4a3050c59337f99f0642
#
_cell.length_a   1.000
_cell.length_b   1.000
_cell.length_c   1.000
_cell.angle_alpha   90.00
_cell.angle_beta   90.00
_cell.angle_gamma   90.00
#
_symmetry.space_group_name_H-M   'P 1'
#
loop_
_entity.id
_entity.type
_entity.pdbx_description
1 polymer ?
#
loop_
_entity_poly.entity_id
_entity_poly.type
_entity_poly.pdbx_seq_one_letter_code
_entity_poly.pdbx_strand_id
1 'polypeptide(L)'
;RPSVSFHYPEGRFDKLFPSLWRTSGLTATLRKEHVDLFHGLSNEIPMNLKQNGIPAVVTIHDLIFLRYPQLYKPIDRSIYTYKFKQACLRSDKIIAISRQTMRDIRDFFHIPESKIEVVYQGCDPIFGQAVQEDVKSSVREKYQINGPYILYVGSIEERKNLLLLVKALKALKEDISVIAIRS
;
A
#
# COMPACT_ATOMS: atom_id res chain seq x y z
N ARG A 1 6.43 27.03 -0.32
CA ARG A 1 6.23 25.57 -0.45
C ARG A 1 7.09 24.93 0.62
N PRO A 2 6.62 23.93 1.37
CA PRO A 2 7.49 23.19 2.26
C PRO A 2 8.66 22.60 1.46
N SER A 3 9.86 22.69 2.00
CA SER A 3 11.06 22.09 1.40
C SER A 3 10.96 20.58 1.57
N VAL A 4 11.22 19.81 0.52
CA VAL A 4 11.27 18.34 0.56
C VAL A 4 12.73 17.93 0.44
N SER A 5 13.21 17.12 1.39
CA SER A 5 14.52 16.52 1.35
C SER A 5 14.40 15.00 1.18
N PHE A 6 15.27 14.42 0.37
CA PHE A 6 15.34 12.98 0.15
C PHE A 6 16.58 12.41 0.84
N HIS A 7 16.38 11.39 1.68
CA HIS A 7 17.47 10.71 2.37
C HIS A 7 17.57 9.27 1.88
N TYR A 8 18.79 8.85 1.58
CA TYR A 8 19.10 7.52 1.05
C TYR A 8 20.19 6.87 1.90
N PRO A 9 20.32 5.54 1.88
CA PRO A 9 21.44 4.86 2.52
C PRO A 9 22.76 5.31 1.87
N GLU A 10 23.66 5.90 2.64
CA GLU A 10 24.93 6.44 2.16
C GLU A 10 26.07 5.44 2.32
N GLY A 11 26.12 4.71 3.43
CA GLY A 11 27.14 3.72 3.75
C GLY A 11 27.14 2.52 2.81
N ARG A 12 28.33 1.93 2.54
CA ARG A 12 28.41 0.70 1.73
C ARG A 12 27.55 -0.43 2.29
N PHE A 13 27.56 -0.60 3.60
CA PHE A 13 26.75 -1.60 4.29
C PHE A 13 25.26 -1.33 4.15
N ASP A 14 24.84 -0.08 4.34
CA ASP A 14 23.43 0.32 4.24
C ASP A 14 22.89 0.17 2.82
N LYS A 15 23.72 0.44 1.79
CA LYS A 15 23.39 0.20 0.39
C LYS A 15 23.25 -1.28 0.06
N LEU A 16 24.07 -2.14 0.68
CA LEU A 16 24.02 -3.58 0.49
C LEU A 16 22.81 -4.20 1.21
N PHE A 17 22.42 -3.63 2.36
CA PHE A 17 21.32 -4.12 3.20
C PHE A 17 20.26 -3.02 3.46
N PRO A 18 19.57 -2.50 2.43
CA PRO A 18 18.63 -1.38 2.58
C PRO A 18 17.45 -1.70 3.49
N SER A 19 17.10 -2.97 3.64
CA SER A 19 16.06 -3.42 4.57
C SER A 19 16.48 -3.24 6.03
N LEU A 20 17.74 -3.53 6.38
CA LEU A 20 18.28 -3.29 7.72
C LEU A 20 18.40 -1.80 8.00
N TRP A 21 18.85 -1.01 7.03
CA TRP A 21 18.91 0.44 7.16
C TRP A 21 17.52 1.02 7.46
N ARG A 22 16.47 0.64 6.75
CA ARG A 22 15.10 1.08 7.03
C ARG A 22 14.59 0.63 8.40
N THR A 23 15.03 -0.55 8.86
CA THR A 23 14.56 -1.12 10.13
C THR A 23 15.19 -0.45 11.35
N SER A 24 16.44 0.00 11.27
CA SER A 24 17.18 0.54 12.42
C SER A 24 18.13 1.67 12.10
N GLY A 25 18.82 1.64 10.94
CA GLY A 25 19.82 2.63 10.55
C GLY A 25 19.23 4.01 10.26
N LEU A 26 18.03 4.06 9.71
CA LEU A 26 17.32 5.30 9.38
C LEU A 26 17.17 6.25 10.59
N THR A 27 17.03 5.69 11.79
CA THR A 27 16.83 6.49 13.00
C THR A 27 18.00 7.45 13.30
N ALA A 28 19.22 7.08 12.92
CA ALA A 28 20.37 7.98 13.06
C ALA A 28 20.22 9.24 12.19
N THR A 29 19.74 9.06 10.95
CA THR A 29 19.43 10.17 10.03
C THR A 29 18.30 11.03 10.59
N LEU A 30 17.21 10.42 11.07
CA LEU A 30 16.07 11.14 11.63
C LEU A 30 16.46 12.02 12.82
N ARG A 31 17.35 11.52 13.68
CA ARG A 31 17.89 12.32 14.80
C ARG A 31 18.75 13.48 14.35
N LYS A 32 19.62 13.26 13.36
CA LYS A 32 20.48 14.31 12.80
C LYS A 32 19.65 15.43 12.20
N GLU A 33 18.55 15.08 11.55
CA GLU A 33 17.63 16.03 10.92
C GLU A 33 16.58 16.59 11.89
N HIS A 34 16.66 16.27 13.20
CA HIS A 34 15.75 16.76 14.24
C HIS A 34 14.27 16.51 13.89
N VAL A 35 13.95 15.31 13.40
CA VAL A 35 12.59 14.96 12.97
C VAL A 35 11.65 14.90 14.17
N ASP A 36 10.57 15.68 14.15
CA ASP A 36 9.56 15.76 15.20
C ASP A 36 8.59 14.58 15.18
N LEU A 37 8.30 14.02 14.00
CA LEU A 37 7.35 12.93 13.81
C LEU A 37 7.77 12.05 12.63
N PHE A 38 7.79 10.74 12.83
CA PHE A 38 7.98 9.78 11.75
C PHE A 38 6.63 9.20 11.31
N HIS A 39 6.34 9.24 10.00
CA HIS A 39 5.17 8.59 9.44
C HIS A 39 5.57 7.43 8.52
N GLY A 40 5.33 6.20 8.96
CA GLY A 40 5.49 5.00 8.15
C GLY A 40 4.32 4.81 7.20
N LEU A 41 4.52 5.11 5.91
CA LEU A 41 3.44 5.09 4.89
C LEU A 41 3.10 3.68 4.37
N SER A 42 3.96 2.69 4.63
CA SER A 42 3.85 1.35 4.01
C SER A 42 3.98 0.23 5.04
N ASN A 43 3.10 0.24 6.05
CA ASN A 43 2.95 -0.82 7.05
C ASN A 43 4.19 -1.07 7.95
N GLU A 44 5.24 -0.29 7.83
CA GLU A 44 6.51 -0.44 8.57
C GLU A 44 6.95 0.88 9.22
N ILE A 45 7.63 0.76 10.37
CA ILE A 45 8.39 1.85 11.00
C ILE A 45 9.73 1.31 11.49
N PRO A 46 10.77 2.15 11.63
CA PRO A 46 12.01 1.76 12.31
C PRO A 46 11.73 1.26 13.72
N MET A 47 12.40 0.18 14.11
CA MET A 47 12.09 -0.49 15.39
C MET A 47 12.57 0.27 16.62
N ASN A 48 13.49 1.21 16.47
CA ASN A 48 14.16 1.93 17.54
C ASN A 48 13.73 3.40 17.68
N LEU A 49 12.61 3.83 17.04
CA LEU A 49 12.12 5.21 17.14
C LEU A 49 11.80 5.63 18.56
N LYS A 50 11.02 4.82 19.29
CA LYS A 50 10.62 5.11 20.66
C LYS A 50 11.81 5.27 21.60
N GLN A 51 12.85 4.45 21.46
CA GLN A 51 14.07 4.53 22.25
C GLN A 51 14.87 5.81 21.98
N ASN A 52 14.63 6.43 20.82
CA ASN A 52 15.28 7.67 20.40
C ASN A 52 14.36 8.89 20.57
N GLY A 53 13.21 8.74 21.24
CA GLY A 53 12.29 9.83 21.54
C GLY A 53 11.55 10.40 20.32
N ILE A 54 11.49 9.64 19.20
CA ILE A 54 10.82 10.09 17.97
C ILE A 54 9.41 9.49 17.93
N PRO A 55 8.36 10.33 18.03
CA PRO A 55 6.98 9.89 17.87
C PRO A 55 6.74 9.27 16.49
N ALA A 56 5.84 8.29 16.43
CA ALA A 56 5.60 7.57 15.18
C ALA A 56 4.11 7.36 14.90
N VAL A 57 3.72 7.58 13.65
CA VAL A 57 2.46 7.15 13.06
C VAL A 57 2.75 6.10 12.01
N VAL A 58 1.89 5.10 11.88
CA VAL A 58 1.98 4.11 10.81
C VAL A 58 0.66 4.01 10.05
N THR A 59 0.72 4.01 8.72
CA THR A 59 -0.42 3.67 7.89
C THR A 59 -0.40 2.18 7.57
N ILE A 60 -1.49 1.49 7.89
CA ILE A 60 -1.72 0.09 7.55
C ILE A 60 -2.74 0.03 6.41
N HIS A 61 -2.31 -0.55 5.29
CA HIS A 61 -3.16 -0.64 4.10
C HIS A 61 -4.11 -1.83 4.20
N ASP A 62 -3.59 -3.03 4.48
CA ASP A 62 -4.40 -4.22 4.67
C ASP A 62 -3.66 -5.27 5.51
N LEU A 63 -4.40 -6.31 5.90
CA LEU A 63 -3.89 -7.53 6.52
C LEU A 63 -4.42 -8.77 5.76
N ILE A 64 -4.50 -8.69 4.44
CA ILE A 64 -5.03 -9.73 3.56
C ILE A 64 -4.30 -11.06 3.79
N PHE A 65 -3.00 -11.02 4.02
CA PHE A 65 -2.16 -12.20 4.26
C PHE A 65 -2.55 -12.96 5.55
N LEU A 66 -3.25 -12.33 6.50
CA LEU A 66 -3.81 -12.99 7.68
C LEU A 66 -5.24 -13.48 7.43
N ARG A 67 -6.03 -12.71 6.67
CA ARG A 67 -7.42 -13.05 6.35
C ARG A 67 -7.53 -14.18 5.33
N TYR A 68 -6.61 -14.23 4.37
CA TYR A 68 -6.55 -15.21 3.29
C TYR A 68 -5.16 -15.85 3.22
N PRO A 69 -4.76 -16.61 4.25
CA PRO A 69 -3.38 -17.13 4.38
C PRO A 69 -2.97 -18.06 3.24
N GLN A 70 -3.93 -18.71 2.58
CA GLN A 70 -3.69 -19.60 1.45
C GLN A 70 -3.14 -18.88 0.20
N LEU A 71 -3.33 -17.56 0.09
CA LEU A 71 -2.84 -16.76 -1.04
C LEU A 71 -1.40 -16.27 -0.87
N TYR A 72 -0.74 -16.63 0.23
CA TYR A 72 0.59 -16.17 0.58
C TYR A 72 1.50 -17.32 1.01
N LYS A 73 2.78 -17.24 0.65
CA LYS A 73 3.76 -18.22 1.13
C LYS A 73 3.90 -18.13 2.67
N PRO A 74 4.02 -19.25 3.38
CA PRO A 74 4.10 -19.26 4.85
C PRO A 74 5.21 -18.37 5.42
N ILE A 75 6.38 -18.35 4.77
CA ILE A 75 7.53 -17.55 5.18
C ILE A 75 7.22 -16.05 5.06
N ASP A 76 6.69 -15.61 3.91
CA ASP A 76 6.35 -14.21 3.69
C ASP A 76 5.28 -13.75 4.67
N ARG A 77 4.27 -14.60 4.91
CA ARG A 77 3.22 -14.33 5.90
C ARG A 77 3.79 -14.14 7.31
N SER A 78 4.74 -14.98 7.73
CA SER A 78 5.37 -14.86 9.04
C SER A 78 6.15 -13.56 9.17
N ILE A 79 6.90 -13.19 8.14
CA ILE A 79 7.67 -11.92 8.10
C ILE A 79 6.73 -10.71 8.16
N TYR A 80 5.67 -10.69 7.33
CA TYR A 80 4.70 -9.60 7.33
C TYR A 80 3.95 -9.50 8.65
N THR A 81 3.52 -10.63 9.21
CA THR A 81 2.87 -10.67 10.52
C THR A 81 3.73 -10.02 11.59
N TYR A 82 5.01 -10.41 11.66
CA TYR A 82 5.94 -9.85 12.62
C TYR A 82 6.13 -8.34 12.42
N LYS A 83 6.48 -7.92 11.20
CA LYS A 83 6.76 -6.52 10.89
C LYS A 83 5.57 -5.61 11.15
N PHE A 84 4.39 -5.96 10.63
CA PHE A 84 3.18 -5.14 10.77
C PHE A 84 2.71 -5.08 12.22
N LYS A 85 2.76 -6.20 12.93
CA LYS A 85 2.44 -6.22 14.36
C LYS A 85 3.40 -5.33 15.16
N GLN A 86 4.71 -5.40 14.88
CA GLN A 86 5.69 -4.54 15.56
C GLN A 86 5.47 -3.06 15.23
N ALA A 87 5.15 -2.73 13.98
CA ALA A 87 4.82 -1.36 13.60
C ALA A 87 3.58 -0.85 14.35
N CYS A 88 2.52 -1.65 14.44
CA CYS A 88 1.31 -1.31 15.19
C CYS A 88 1.57 -1.15 16.69
N LEU A 89 2.37 -2.04 17.30
CA LEU A 89 2.68 -1.99 18.73
C LEU A 89 3.53 -0.76 19.10
N ARG A 90 4.49 -0.40 18.25
CA ARG A 90 5.52 0.61 18.55
C ARG A 90 5.14 2.03 18.11
N SER A 91 4.22 2.20 17.16
CA SER A 91 3.72 3.52 16.79
C SER A 91 2.86 4.11 17.90
N ASP A 92 2.75 5.44 17.96
CA ASP A 92 1.88 6.16 18.88
C ASP A 92 0.44 6.18 18.38
N LYS A 93 0.26 6.29 17.06
CA LYS A 93 -1.04 6.20 16.38
C LYS A 93 -0.93 5.34 15.12
N ILE A 94 -2.06 4.74 14.76
CA ILE A 94 -2.19 3.90 13.56
C ILE A 94 -3.27 4.51 12.68
N ILE A 95 -2.96 4.70 11.42
CA ILE A 95 -3.93 5.04 10.38
C ILE A 95 -4.32 3.74 9.68
N ALA A 96 -5.59 3.38 9.74
CA ALA A 96 -6.17 2.31 8.94
C ALA A 96 -6.89 2.93 7.74
N ILE A 97 -6.58 2.46 6.51
CA ILE A 97 -7.18 3.06 5.30
C ILE A 97 -8.66 2.69 5.10
N SER A 98 -9.19 1.80 5.92
CA SER A 98 -10.59 1.40 5.89
C SER A 98 -11.05 0.88 7.25
N ARG A 99 -12.37 0.86 7.45
CA ARG A 99 -12.97 0.20 8.62
C ARG A 99 -12.65 -1.29 8.69
N GLN A 100 -12.49 -1.96 7.53
CA GLN A 100 -12.09 -3.36 7.52
C GLN A 100 -10.66 -3.53 8.04
N THR A 101 -9.72 -2.69 7.57
CA THR A 101 -8.34 -2.70 8.06
C THR A 101 -8.27 -2.43 9.56
N MET A 102 -9.07 -1.49 10.08
CA MET A 102 -9.16 -1.25 11.53
C MET A 102 -9.60 -2.51 12.30
N ARG A 103 -10.66 -3.18 11.84
CA ARG A 103 -11.13 -4.45 12.46
C ARG A 103 -10.05 -5.52 12.43
N ASP A 104 -9.37 -5.69 11.30
CA ASP A 104 -8.28 -6.66 11.14
C ASP A 104 -7.12 -6.38 12.11
N ILE A 105 -6.72 -5.12 12.28
CA ILE A 105 -5.68 -4.72 13.24
C ILE A 105 -6.10 -5.07 14.67
N ARG A 106 -7.34 -4.76 15.04
CA ARG A 106 -7.87 -5.09 16.36
C ARG A 106 -7.91 -6.61 16.59
N ASP A 107 -8.48 -7.35 15.65
CA ASP A 107 -8.81 -8.76 15.81
C ASP A 107 -7.54 -9.64 15.71
N PHE A 108 -6.62 -9.36 14.80
CA PHE A 108 -5.40 -10.16 14.63
C PHE A 108 -4.24 -9.73 15.53
N PHE A 109 -4.11 -8.43 15.78
CA PHE A 109 -2.98 -7.93 16.57
C PHE A 109 -3.35 -7.51 17.99
N HIS A 110 -4.65 -7.51 18.32
CA HIS A 110 -5.20 -7.10 19.64
C HIS A 110 -4.81 -5.67 20.02
N ILE A 111 -4.78 -4.78 19.04
CA ILE A 111 -4.53 -3.36 19.25
C ILE A 111 -5.84 -2.66 19.66
N PRO A 112 -5.83 -1.84 20.72
CA PRO A 112 -7.04 -1.11 21.14
C PRO A 112 -7.49 -0.09 20.08
N GLU A 113 -8.79 0.02 19.86
CA GLU A 113 -9.37 0.94 18.87
C GLU A 113 -8.97 2.41 19.11
N SER A 114 -8.76 2.80 20.37
CA SER A 114 -8.32 4.16 20.73
C SER A 114 -6.97 4.57 20.12
N LYS A 115 -6.19 3.59 19.67
CA LYS A 115 -4.91 3.81 18.98
C LYS A 115 -5.06 3.90 17.46
N ILE A 116 -6.23 3.56 16.91
CA ILE A 116 -6.46 3.40 15.48
C ILE A 116 -7.41 4.49 14.99
N GLU A 117 -7.00 5.23 13.96
CA GLU A 117 -7.84 6.18 13.24
C GLU A 117 -8.14 5.66 11.85
N VAL A 118 -9.39 5.77 11.40
CA VAL A 118 -9.77 5.41 10.03
C VAL A 118 -9.68 6.65 9.16
N VAL A 119 -8.72 6.64 8.25
CA VAL A 119 -8.53 7.71 7.27
C VAL A 119 -8.58 7.09 5.87
N TYR A 120 -9.65 7.37 5.13
CA TYR A 120 -9.78 6.88 3.77
C TYR A 120 -8.76 7.54 2.84
N GLN A 121 -8.25 6.77 1.90
CA GLN A 121 -7.35 7.29 0.88
C GLN A 121 -8.12 8.20 -0.09
N GLY A 122 -7.52 9.35 -0.40
CA GLY A 122 -7.97 10.20 -1.48
C GLY A 122 -7.45 9.71 -2.85
N CYS A 123 -7.89 10.39 -3.89
CA CYS A 123 -7.32 10.23 -5.22
C CYS A 123 -6.87 11.59 -5.76
N ASP A 124 -5.98 11.57 -6.75
CA ASP A 124 -5.56 12.80 -7.42
C ASP A 124 -6.76 13.47 -8.09
N PRO A 125 -6.94 14.80 -7.92
CA PRO A 125 -8.03 15.55 -8.55
C PRO A 125 -8.12 15.39 -10.07
N ILE A 126 -7.03 15.01 -10.75
CA ILE A 126 -7.01 14.73 -12.18
C ILE A 126 -8.00 13.64 -12.58
N PHE A 127 -8.26 12.66 -11.70
CA PHE A 127 -9.24 11.59 -11.98
C PHE A 127 -10.70 12.04 -11.90
N GLY A 128 -10.95 13.23 -11.37
CA GLY A 128 -12.28 13.88 -11.37
C GLY A 128 -12.51 14.81 -12.56
N GLN A 129 -11.51 15.04 -13.40
CA GLN A 129 -11.60 15.93 -14.56
C GLN A 129 -12.17 15.19 -15.78
N ALA A 130 -13.08 15.85 -16.48
CA ALA A 130 -13.56 15.33 -17.76
C ALA A 130 -12.45 15.38 -18.81
N VAL A 131 -12.21 14.25 -19.45
CA VAL A 131 -11.26 14.15 -20.57
C VAL A 131 -11.98 14.57 -21.87
N GLN A 132 -11.32 15.38 -22.70
CA GLN A 132 -11.86 15.83 -23.98
C GLN A 132 -12.07 14.65 -24.94
N GLU A 133 -13.08 14.75 -25.82
CA GLU A 133 -13.49 13.63 -26.70
C GLU A 133 -12.44 13.29 -27.77
N ASP A 134 -11.67 14.26 -28.23
CA ASP A 134 -10.54 14.04 -29.14
C ASP A 134 -9.44 13.19 -28.51
N VAL A 135 -9.12 13.45 -27.22
CA VAL A 135 -8.15 12.64 -26.46
C VAL A 135 -8.67 11.21 -26.28
N LYS A 136 -9.96 11.06 -25.91
CA LYS A 136 -10.58 9.74 -25.78
C LYS A 136 -10.53 8.97 -27.09
N SER A 137 -10.88 9.63 -28.21
CA SER A 137 -10.86 9.05 -29.54
C SER A 137 -9.46 8.61 -29.95
N SER A 138 -8.45 9.45 -29.74
CA SER A 138 -7.05 9.13 -30.03
C SER A 138 -6.55 7.92 -29.21
N VAL A 139 -6.93 7.82 -27.93
CA VAL A 139 -6.59 6.65 -27.09
C VAL A 139 -7.27 5.39 -27.61
N ARG A 140 -8.58 5.48 -27.97
CA ARG A 140 -9.33 4.33 -28.50
C ARG A 140 -8.72 3.84 -29.81
N GLU A 141 -8.38 4.75 -30.73
CA GLU A 141 -7.71 4.42 -31.96
C GLU A 141 -6.34 3.76 -31.74
N LYS A 142 -5.51 4.39 -30.94
CA LYS A 142 -4.16 3.89 -30.62
C LYS A 142 -4.16 2.46 -30.08
N TYR A 143 -5.14 2.11 -29.24
CA TYR A 143 -5.23 0.79 -28.60
C TYR A 143 -6.30 -0.11 -29.26
N GLN A 144 -6.85 0.29 -30.41
CA GLN A 144 -7.85 -0.46 -31.18
C GLN A 144 -9.08 -0.86 -30.34
N ILE A 145 -9.54 0.06 -29.48
CA ILE A 145 -10.67 -0.18 -28.58
C ILE A 145 -11.96 0.07 -29.31
N ASN A 146 -12.58 -0.99 -29.81
CA ASN A 146 -13.85 -0.96 -30.51
C ASN A 146 -14.97 -1.44 -29.57
N GLY A 147 -16.05 -0.64 -29.45
CA GLY A 147 -17.20 -1.00 -28.62
C GLY A 147 -17.01 -0.85 -27.11
N PRO A 148 -17.90 -1.49 -26.31
CA PRO A 148 -17.86 -1.46 -24.87
C PRO A 148 -16.71 -2.32 -24.33
N TYR A 149 -16.14 -1.90 -23.19
CA TYR A 149 -15.04 -2.65 -22.57
C TYR A 149 -15.04 -2.52 -21.05
N ILE A 150 -14.44 -3.50 -20.40
CA ILE A 150 -14.09 -3.46 -18.98
C ILE A 150 -12.59 -3.24 -18.86
N LEU A 151 -12.20 -2.20 -18.13
CA LEU A 151 -10.79 -1.91 -17.84
C LEU A 151 -10.37 -2.59 -16.54
N TYR A 152 -9.38 -3.47 -16.64
CA TYR A 152 -8.69 -4.05 -15.49
C TYR A 152 -7.31 -3.39 -15.34
N VAL A 153 -7.03 -2.82 -14.17
CA VAL A 153 -5.72 -2.22 -13.86
C VAL A 153 -5.12 -2.93 -12.65
N GLY A 154 -3.92 -3.51 -12.80
CA GLY A 154 -3.21 -4.15 -11.71
C GLY A 154 -2.36 -5.36 -12.11
N SER A 155 -1.68 -5.95 -11.13
CA SER A 155 -0.92 -7.19 -11.32
C SER A 155 -1.86 -8.37 -11.62
N ILE A 156 -1.43 -9.26 -12.52
CA ILE A 156 -2.16 -10.51 -12.81
C ILE A 156 -1.71 -11.55 -11.78
N GLU A 157 -2.46 -11.63 -10.70
CA GLU A 157 -2.24 -12.53 -9.58
C GLU A 157 -3.53 -13.28 -9.23
N GLU A 158 -3.38 -14.49 -8.67
CA GLU A 158 -4.53 -15.33 -8.29
C GLU A 158 -5.51 -14.58 -7.36
N ARG A 159 -5.00 -13.85 -6.37
CA ARG A 159 -5.82 -13.08 -5.42
C ARG A 159 -6.64 -11.95 -6.06
N LYS A 160 -6.23 -11.45 -7.24
CA LYS A 160 -6.96 -10.43 -8.02
C LYS A 160 -8.07 -11.05 -8.88
N ASN A 161 -8.04 -12.36 -9.05
CA ASN A 161 -9.07 -13.19 -9.67
C ASN A 161 -9.58 -12.69 -11.04
N LEU A 162 -8.66 -12.25 -11.90
CA LEU A 162 -8.99 -11.85 -13.28
C LEU A 162 -9.69 -12.97 -14.05
N LEU A 163 -9.38 -14.22 -13.75
CA LEU A 163 -10.02 -15.38 -14.38
C LEU A 163 -11.53 -15.42 -14.12
N LEU A 164 -12.00 -15.00 -12.94
CA LEU A 164 -13.43 -14.92 -12.65
C LEU A 164 -14.11 -13.90 -13.55
N LEU A 165 -13.50 -12.74 -13.78
CA LEU A 165 -14.00 -11.72 -14.71
C LEU A 165 -14.13 -12.30 -16.12
N VAL A 166 -13.10 -12.98 -16.63
CA VAL A 166 -13.12 -13.62 -17.96
C VAL A 166 -14.21 -14.68 -18.06
N LYS A 167 -14.39 -15.51 -17.03
CA LYS A 167 -15.47 -16.51 -16.97
C LYS A 167 -16.87 -15.87 -16.94
N ALA A 168 -17.03 -14.77 -16.19
CA ALA A 168 -18.29 -14.05 -16.14
C ALA A 168 -18.65 -13.45 -17.49
N LEU A 169 -17.68 -12.84 -18.18
CA LEU A 169 -17.89 -12.28 -19.53
C LEU A 169 -18.27 -13.34 -20.55
N LYS A 170 -17.67 -14.55 -20.46
CA LYS A 170 -18.06 -15.65 -21.35
C LYS A 170 -19.52 -16.07 -21.15
N ALA A 171 -20.10 -15.86 -19.98
CA ALA A 171 -21.51 -16.15 -19.69
C ALA A 171 -22.46 -15.02 -20.15
N LEU A 172 -21.96 -13.82 -20.42
CA LEU A 172 -22.72 -12.74 -21.01
C LEU A 172 -22.85 -12.96 -22.50
N LYS A 173 -24.03 -12.65 -23.05
CA LYS A 173 -24.29 -12.73 -24.52
C LYS A 173 -23.92 -11.43 -25.26
N GLU A 174 -23.22 -10.54 -24.57
CA GLU A 174 -22.82 -9.23 -25.08
C GLU A 174 -21.34 -9.25 -25.52
N ASP A 175 -21.04 -8.54 -26.60
CA ASP A 175 -19.67 -8.38 -27.10
C ASP A 175 -18.95 -7.28 -26.33
N ILE A 176 -18.44 -7.67 -25.14
CA ILE A 176 -17.69 -6.79 -24.25
C ILE A 176 -16.22 -7.25 -24.19
N SER A 177 -15.32 -6.36 -24.55
CA SER A 177 -13.88 -6.62 -24.46
C SER A 177 -13.32 -6.41 -23.04
N VAL A 178 -12.24 -7.11 -22.70
CA VAL A 178 -11.42 -6.81 -21.50
C VAL A 178 -10.12 -6.19 -21.92
N ILE A 179 -9.84 -5.01 -21.38
CA ILE A 179 -8.54 -4.35 -21.52
C ILE A 179 -7.81 -4.49 -20.19
N ALA A 180 -6.68 -5.21 -20.18
CA ALA A 180 -5.88 -5.39 -18.99
C ALA A 180 -4.60 -4.57 -19.07
N ILE A 181 -4.41 -3.66 -18.10
CA ILE A 181 -3.18 -2.88 -17.93
C ILE A 181 -2.45 -3.44 -16.72
N ARG A 182 -1.22 -3.92 -16.96
CA ARG A 182 -0.34 -4.40 -15.89
C ARG A 182 0.44 -3.21 -15.33
N SER A 183 0.34 -3.01 -14.04
CA SER A 183 1.20 -2.12 -13.25
C SER A 183 2.49 -2.82 -12.83
#